data_4902cc85fcec588044604b5f3dbccc46
#
_entry.id   4902cc85fcec588044604b5f3dbccc46
#
_cell.length_a   1.000
_cell.length_b   1.000
_cell.length_c   1.000
_cell.angle_alpha   90.00
_cell.angle_beta   90.00
_cell.angle_gamma   90.00
#
_symmetry.space_group_name_H-M   'P 1'
#
loop_
_entity.id
_entity.type
_entity.pdbx_description
1 polymer ?
#
loop_
_entity_poly.entity_id
_entity_poly.type
_entity_poly.pdbx_seq_one_letter_code
_entity_poly.pdbx_strand_id
1 'polypeptide(L)'
;NIVFMKKIDQESINTLRFLSIDEVQAANSGHPGLPLGTAPLMYTIWDRFMKVNPKDPSWFDRDRFVLSPGHGSALQYAMLHLAGYKVSLDDLKQFRQWGSLTPGHPEYGVTPGVDVSTGPLGHGFAMAVGLAMAEKMLAARYNKKGFPVVDHYTYGITSDGDQMEGVASEAASLAGTLGLGKLIFLYDDNKITI
;
A
#
# COMPACT_ATOMS: atom_id res chain seq x y z
N ASN A 1 -1.21 -10.95 -23.74
CA ASN A 1 -1.24 -12.23 -23.03
C ASN A 1 -2.24 -12.12 -21.89
N ILE A 2 -3.37 -12.84 -22.00
CA ILE A 2 -4.31 -13.00 -20.89
C ILE A 2 -3.62 -13.91 -19.87
N VAL A 3 -3.24 -13.38 -18.74
CA VAL A 3 -2.69 -14.18 -17.64
C VAL A 3 -3.89 -14.76 -16.88
N PHE A 4 -4.11 -16.06 -17.03
CA PHE A 4 -5.13 -16.75 -16.25
C PHE A 4 -4.71 -16.79 -14.77
N MET A 5 -5.67 -16.55 -13.91
CA MET A 5 -5.51 -16.69 -12.47
C MET A 5 -5.24 -18.15 -12.10
N LYS A 6 -4.13 -18.40 -11.42
CA LYS A 6 -3.76 -19.75 -10.95
C LYS A 6 -4.53 -20.07 -9.65
N LYS A 7 -4.60 -21.34 -9.31
CA LYS A 7 -5.20 -21.78 -8.04
C LYS A 7 -4.56 -21.10 -6.84
N ILE A 8 -3.24 -20.98 -6.84
CA ILE A 8 -2.49 -20.32 -5.76
C ILE A 8 -2.85 -18.81 -5.64
N ASP A 9 -3.10 -18.12 -6.74
CA ASP A 9 -3.51 -16.71 -6.72
C ASP A 9 -4.84 -16.57 -5.95
N GLN A 10 -5.81 -17.43 -6.26
CA GLN A 10 -7.11 -17.42 -5.58
C GLN A 10 -7.00 -17.79 -4.10
N GLU A 11 -6.17 -18.77 -3.77
CA GLU A 11 -5.90 -19.15 -2.38
C GLU A 11 -5.26 -18.00 -1.60
N SER A 12 -4.26 -17.33 -2.18
CA SER A 12 -3.61 -16.17 -1.57
C SER A 12 -4.57 -15.00 -1.36
N ILE A 13 -5.39 -14.68 -2.37
CA ILE A 13 -6.40 -13.61 -2.27
C ILE A 13 -7.41 -13.93 -1.17
N ASN A 14 -7.87 -15.19 -1.08
CA ASN A 14 -8.79 -15.59 -0.02
C ASN A 14 -8.12 -15.55 1.35
N THR A 15 -6.85 -15.95 1.46
CA THR A 15 -6.08 -15.84 2.71
C THR A 15 -5.99 -14.39 3.17
N LEU A 16 -5.70 -13.44 2.28
CA LEU A 16 -5.70 -12.02 2.59
C LEU A 16 -7.04 -11.54 3.14
N ARG A 17 -8.14 -11.95 2.49
CA ARG A 17 -9.50 -11.61 2.95
C ARG A 17 -9.79 -12.15 4.33
N PHE A 18 -9.51 -13.45 4.56
CA PHE A 18 -9.83 -14.08 5.85
C PHE A 18 -8.94 -13.55 6.97
N LEU A 19 -7.63 -13.38 6.75
CA LEU A 19 -6.77 -12.75 7.76
C LEU A 19 -7.27 -11.37 8.14
N SER A 20 -7.65 -10.54 7.16
CA SER A 20 -8.18 -9.19 7.42
C SER A 20 -9.49 -9.22 8.21
N ILE A 21 -10.40 -10.18 7.94
CA ILE A 21 -11.63 -10.35 8.70
C ILE A 21 -11.30 -10.77 10.13
N ASP A 22 -10.40 -11.74 10.29
CA ASP A 22 -10.01 -12.25 11.60
C ASP A 22 -9.36 -11.16 12.47
N GLU A 23 -8.52 -10.31 11.89
CA GLU A 23 -7.93 -9.14 12.55
C GLU A 23 -9.03 -8.19 13.07
N VAL A 24 -9.96 -7.79 12.20
CA VAL A 24 -11.07 -6.89 12.54
C VAL A 24 -11.97 -7.53 13.59
N GLN A 25 -12.27 -8.82 13.46
CA GLN A 25 -13.12 -9.54 14.40
C GLN A 25 -12.45 -9.69 15.77
N ALA A 26 -11.17 -10.03 15.81
CA ALA A 26 -10.41 -10.15 17.07
C ALA A 26 -10.34 -8.82 17.82
N ALA A 27 -10.16 -7.72 17.10
CA ALA A 27 -10.14 -6.37 17.67
C ALA A 27 -11.54 -5.86 18.05
N ASN A 28 -12.61 -6.50 17.59
CA ASN A 28 -13.98 -5.98 17.64
C ASN A 28 -14.07 -4.51 17.15
N SER A 29 -13.22 -4.15 16.22
CA SER A 29 -13.07 -2.79 15.69
C SER A 29 -12.28 -2.84 14.38
N GLY A 30 -12.71 -2.08 13.37
CA GLY A 30 -12.01 -1.98 12.10
C GLY A 30 -12.97 -1.89 10.91
N HIS A 31 -12.37 -1.91 9.71
CA HIS A 31 -13.09 -1.73 8.45
C HIS A 31 -12.87 -2.94 7.54
N PRO A 32 -13.80 -3.88 7.44
CA PRO A 32 -13.63 -5.09 6.63
C PRO A 32 -13.92 -4.88 5.14
N GLY A 33 -14.66 -3.83 4.77
CA GLY A 33 -15.17 -3.64 3.41
C GLY A 33 -14.04 -3.48 2.39
N LEU A 34 -13.15 -2.53 2.61
CA LEU A 34 -12.01 -2.28 1.71
C LEU A 34 -11.10 -3.52 1.61
N PRO A 35 -10.67 -4.20 2.70
CA PRO A 35 -9.92 -5.44 2.62
C PRO A 35 -10.57 -6.50 1.74
N LEU A 36 -11.86 -6.73 1.88
CA LEU A 36 -12.59 -7.73 1.09
C LEU A 36 -12.64 -7.38 -0.39
N GLY A 37 -12.88 -6.11 -0.72
CA GLY A 37 -13.01 -5.64 -2.09
C GLY A 37 -11.66 -5.56 -2.80
N THR A 38 -10.63 -5.06 -2.14
CA THR A 38 -9.35 -4.72 -2.77
C THR A 38 -8.26 -5.79 -2.61
N ALA A 39 -8.51 -6.91 -1.91
CA ALA A 39 -7.54 -7.99 -1.78
C ALA A 39 -6.97 -8.48 -3.14
N PRO A 40 -7.77 -8.64 -4.22
CA PRO A 40 -7.24 -9.00 -5.54
C PRO A 40 -6.30 -7.94 -6.12
N LEU A 41 -6.59 -6.66 -5.89
CA LEU A 41 -5.76 -5.54 -6.34
C LEU A 41 -4.43 -5.54 -5.60
N MET A 42 -4.48 -5.63 -4.26
CA MET A 42 -3.31 -5.70 -3.40
C MET A 42 -2.41 -6.88 -3.80
N TYR A 43 -2.96 -8.08 -3.87
CA TYR A 43 -2.22 -9.27 -4.28
C TYR A 43 -1.55 -9.09 -5.65
N THR A 44 -2.29 -8.58 -6.63
CA THR A 44 -1.78 -8.41 -7.99
C THR A 44 -0.60 -7.43 -8.06
N ILE A 45 -0.68 -6.29 -7.36
CA ILE A 45 0.42 -5.34 -7.30
C ILE A 45 1.64 -6.00 -6.69
N TRP A 46 1.49 -6.61 -5.52
CA TRP A 46 2.61 -7.15 -4.76
C TRP A 46 3.25 -8.37 -5.41
N ASP A 47 2.46 -9.28 -5.99
CA ASP A 47 2.97 -10.52 -6.61
C ASP A 47 3.56 -10.28 -8.00
N ARG A 48 3.01 -9.34 -8.77
CA ARG A 48 3.30 -9.22 -10.20
C ARG A 48 4.17 -8.02 -10.58
N PHE A 49 4.16 -6.98 -9.79
CA PHE A 49 4.74 -5.70 -10.18
C PHE A 49 5.79 -5.17 -9.21
N MET A 50 5.57 -5.27 -7.90
CA MET A 50 6.44 -4.65 -6.92
C MET A 50 7.79 -5.37 -6.77
N LYS A 51 8.83 -4.58 -6.73
CA LYS A 51 10.19 -5.01 -6.37
C LYS A 51 10.43 -4.66 -4.91
N VAL A 52 10.37 -5.67 -4.05
CA VAL A 52 10.57 -5.52 -2.60
C VAL A 52 11.58 -6.53 -2.07
N ASN A 53 12.16 -6.25 -0.92
CA ASN A 53 13.00 -7.20 -0.18
C ASN A 53 12.54 -7.27 1.27
N PRO A 54 11.72 -8.25 1.66
CA PRO A 54 11.24 -8.38 3.03
C PRO A 54 12.34 -8.56 4.08
N LYS A 55 13.52 -9.04 3.67
CA LYS A 55 14.70 -9.18 4.55
C LYS A 55 15.45 -7.86 4.76
N ASP A 56 15.27 -6.91 3.85
CA ASP A 56 15.80 -5.55 3.94
C ASP A 56 14.70 -4.54 3.54
N PRO A 57 13.74 -4.30 4.45
CA PRO A 57 12.65 -3.35 4.20
C PRO A 57 13.12 -1.90 4.06
N SER A 58 14.40 -1.63 4.34
CA SER A 58 15.02 -0.32 4.17
C SER A 58 15.77 -0.16 2.84
N TRP A 59 15.85 -1.20 2.00
CA TRP A 59 16.49 -1.11 0.70
C TRP A 59 15.99 0.12 -0.07
N PHE A 60 16.92 1.03 -0.40
CA PHE A 60 16.57 2.37 -0.85
C PHE A 60 15.88 2.41 -2.22
N ASP A 61 16.19 1.48 -3.14
CA ASP A 61 15.59 1.42 -4.49
C ASP A 61 14.44 0.38 -4.58
N ARG A 62 13.87 -0.02 -3.43
CA ARG A 62 12.64 -0.81 -3.44
C ARG A 62 11.47 0.02 -3.96
N ASP A 63 10.48 -0.60 -4.55
CA ASP A 63 9.22 0.06 -4.82
C ASP A 63 8.51 0.47 -3.52
N ARG A 64 7.66 1.47 -3.59
CA ARG A 64 6.87 2.00 -2.47
C ARG A 64 5.43 1.57 -2.62
N PHE A 65 4.79 1.29 -1.49
CA PHE A 65 3.36 1.02 -1.47
C PHE A 65 2.65 1.94 -0.48
N VAL A 66 1.60 2.61 -0.95
CA VAL A 66 0.78 3.52 -0.14
C VAL A 66 -0.68 3.08 -0.16
N LEU A 67 -1.19 2.70 1.00
CA LEU A 67 -2.61 2.51 1.22
C LEU A 67 -3.20 3.86 1.66
N SER A 68 -3.71 4.64 0.71
CA SER A 68 -4.23 5.98 1.00
C SER A 68 -5.48 5.91 1.89
N PRO A 69 -6.48 5.03 1.63
CA PRO A 69 -7.54 4.76 2.58
C PRO A 69 -7.03 3.90 3.74
N GLY A 70 -6.28 4.52 4.65
CA GLY A 70 -5.53 3.84 5.71
C GLY A 70 -6.38 3.00 6.66
N HIS A 71 -7.69 3.21 6.68
CA HIS A 71 -8.62 2.38 7.42
C HIS A 71 -8.64 0.90 6.97
N GLY A 72 -8.17 0.61 5.74
CA GLY A 72 -7.97 -0.76 5.24
C GLY A 72 -6.69 -1.45 5.71
N SER A 73 -6.06 -0.97 6.76
CA SER A 73 -4.75 -1.41 7.28
C SER A 73 -4.62 -2.92 7.51
N ALA A 74 -5.69 -3.60 7.94
CA ALA A 74 -5.69 -5.04 8.12
C ALA A 74 -5.24 -5.78 6.85
N LEU A 75 -5.71 -5.34 5.66
CA LEU A 75 -5.25 -5.92 4.39
C LEU A 75 -3.75 -5.69 4.14
N GLN A 76 -3.24 -4.51 4.48
CA GLN A 76 -1.82 -4.23 4.31
C GLN A 76 -0.96 -5.10 5.24
N TYR A 77 -1.38 -5.29 6.48
CA TYR A 77 -0.66 -6.14 7.43
C TYR A 77 -0.70 -7.62 7.03
N ALA A 78 -1.86 -8.11 6.61
CA ALA A 78 -1.99 -9.45 6.05
C ALA A 78 -1.08 -9.64 4.82
N MET A 79 -0.98 -8.63 3.93
CA MET A 79 -0.09 -8.69 2.77
C MET A 79 1.39 -8.69 3.18
N LEU A 80 1.79 -7.85 4.12
CA LEU A 80 3.16 -7.83 4.64
C LEU A 80 3.54 -9.18 5.27
N HIS A 81 2.61 -9.79 6.01
CA HIS A 81 2.80 -11.15 6.55
C HIS A 81 3.03 -12.17 5.41
N LEU A 82 2.16 -12.22 4.42
CA LEU A 82 2.29 -13.16 3.30
C LEU A 82 3.53 -12.90 2.44
N ALA A 83 3.94 -11.65 2.29
CA ALA A 83 5.15 -11.26 1.56
C ALA A 83 6.45 -11.60 2.33
N GLY A 84 6.36 -12.05 3.58
CA GLY A 84 7.51 -12.50 4.36
C GLY A 84 8.24 -11.39 5.13
N TYR A 85 7.60 -10.25 5.35
CA TYR A 85 8.08 -9.25 6.31
C TYR A 85 7.98 -9.77 7.74
N LYS A 86 8.68 -9.10 8.67
CA LYS A 86 8.65 -9.44 10.10
C LYS A 86 7.33 -8.99 10.74
N VAL A 87 6.23 -9.52 10.25
CA VAL A 87 4.87 -9.37 10.78
C VAL A 87 4.33 -10.79 10.93
N SER A 88 4.23 -11.27 12.15
CA SER A 88 3.80 -12.64 12.46
C SER A 88 2.27 -12.75 12.53
N LEU A 89 1.73 -13.97 12.54
CA LEU A 89 0.31 -14.20 12.80
C LEU A 89 -0.10 -13.70 14.20
N ASP A 90 0.80 -13.73 15.17
CA ASP A 90 0.50 -13.24 16.51
C ASP A 90 0.46 -11.71 16.53
N ASP A 91 1.24 -11.02 15.68
CA ASP A 91 1.11 -9.58 15.48
C ASP A 91 -0.24 -9.23 14.85
N LEU A 92 -0.71 -10.00 13.86
CA LEU A 92 -2.04 -9.79 13.25
C LEU A 92 -3.17 -9.93 14.29
N LYS A 93 -3.08 -10.89 15.20
CA LYS A 93 -4.04 -11.05 16.32
C LYS A 93 -4.05 -9.86 17.28
N GLN A 94 -3.00 -9.03 17.29
CA GLN A 94 -2.89 -7.83 18.11
C GLN A 94 -3.32 -6.56 17.34
N PHE A 95 -4.06 -6.72 16.24
CA PHE A 95 -4.57 -5.61 15.45
C PHE A 95 -5.31 -4.59 16.32
N ARG A 96 -4.97 -3.30 16.18
CA ARG A 96 -5.52 -2.17 16.96
C ARG A 96 -5.27 -2.21 18.47
N GLN A 97 -4.40 -3.10 18.96
CA GLN A 97 -4.06 -3.09 20.38
C GLN A 97 -2.93 -2.08 20.64
N TRP A 98 -2.95 -1.47 21.79
CA TRP A 98 -1.94 -0.49 22.20
C TRP A 98 -0.53 -1.10 22.16
N GLY A 99 0.39 -0.43 21.47
CA GLY A 99 1.78 -0.86 21.33
C GLY A 99 2.02 -2.04 20.39
N SER A 100 0.98 -2.51 19.66
CA SER A 100 1.16 -3.57 18.66
C SER A 100 1.89 -3.09 17.40
N LEU A 101 2.45 -4.05 16.65
CA LEU A 101 3.01 -3.80 15.31
C LEU A 101 1.94 -3.54 14.24
N THR A 102 0.66 -3.72 14.58
CA THR A 102 -0.48 -3.62 13.66
C THR A 102 -1.49 -2.58 14.17
N PRO A 103 -1.10 -1.29 14.21
CA PRO A 103 -1.98 -0.22 14.67
C PRO A 103 -3.21 -0.07 13.76
N GLY A 104 -4.21 0.68 14.21
CA GLY A 104 -5.49 0.84 13.49
C GLY A 104 -5.37 1.44 12.09
N HIS A 105 -4.33 2.21 11.85
CA HIS A 105 -3.94 2.76 10.55
C HIS A 105 -2.44 2.54 10.35
N PRO A 106 -1.95 2.45 9.10
CA PRO A 106 -0.52 2.26 8.85
C PRO A 106 0.32 3.40 9.46
N GLU A 107 1.38 3.04 10.18
CA GLU A 107 2.29 4.00 10.79
C GLU A 107 3.73 3.71 10.34
N TYR A 108 4.35 4.71 9.71
CA TYR A 108 5.75 4.65 9.33
C TYR A 108 6.64 4.49 10.55
N GLY A 109 7.59 3.56 10.48
CA GLY A 109 8.52 3.27 11.56
C GLY A 109 7.98 2.32 12.64
N VAL A 110 6.70 1.95 12.61
CA VAL A 110 6.10 0.96 13.51
C VAL A 110 6.09 -0.42 12.82
N THR A 111 5.35 -0.55 11.74
CA THR A 111 5.24 -1.83 11.01
C THR A 111 6.33 -1.94 9.94
N PRO A 112 7.16 -3.00 9.93
CA PRO A 112 8.14 -3.20 8.87
C PRO A 112 7.48 -3.29 7.49
N GLY A 113 7.92 -2.45 6.54
CA GLY A 113 7.39 -2.41 5.17
C GLY A 113 6.28 -1.39 4.94
N VAL A 114 5.88 -0.65 5.97
CA VAL A 114 4.99 0.52 5.82
C VAL A 114 5.83 1.74 5.43
N ASP A 115 5.52 2.34 4.29
CA ASP A 115 6.29 3.45 3.72
C ASP A 115 5.85 4.84 4.21
N VAL A 116 4.58 5.00 4.57
CA VAL A 116 4.01 6.27 5.07
C VAL A 116 2.92 6.01 6.10
N SER A 117 2.73 6.94 7.02
CA SER A 117 1.58 6.94 7.94
C SER A 117 0.35 7.47 7.21
N THR A 118 -0.75 6.72 7.23
CA THR A 118 -2.02 7.11 6.64
C THR A 118 -3.15 6.99 7.65
N GLY A 119 -4.34 7.46 7.30
CA GLY A 119 -5.51 7.50 8.18
C GLY A 119 -6.43 8.63 7.76
N PRO A 120 -6.01 9.91 7.84
CA PRO A 120 -6.78 11.00 7.24
C PRO A 120 -6.87 10.82 5.73
N LEU A 121 -8.08 10.81 5.18
CA LEU A 121 -8.33 10.58 3.76
C LEU A 121 -7.59 11.61 2.88
N GLY A 122 -7.12 11.19 1.73
CA GLY A 122 -6.38 12.01 0.77
C GLY A 122 -4.90 12.24 1.10
N HIS A 123 -4.49 12.12 2.37
CA HIS A 123 -3.11 12.36 2.77
C HIS A 123 -2.15 11.33 2.16
N GLY A 124 -2.54 10.05 2.16
CA GLY A 124 -1.73 8.99 1.55
C GLY A 124 -1.49 9.23 0.07
N PHE A 125 -2.50 9.69 -0.65
CA PHE A 125 -2.37 10.05 -2.06
C PHE A 125 -1.31 11.15 -2.25
N ALA A 126 -1.39 12.23 -1.47
CA ALA A 126 -0.43 13.33 -1.54
C ALA A 126 0.99 12.89 -1.15
N MET A 127 1.14 12.02 -0.13
CA MET A 127 2.44 11.46 0.25
C MET A 127 3.04 10.60 -0.87
N ALA A 128 2.22 9.80 -1.57
CA ALA A 128 2.68 9.02 -2.72
C ALA A 128 3.18 9.89 -3.87
N VAL A 129 2.52 11.02 -4.12
CA VAL A 129 3.00 12.04 -5.08
C VAL A 129 4.37 12.56 -4.65
N GLY A 130 4.55 12.86 -3.35
CA GLY A 130 5.85 13.28 -2.79
C GLY A 130 6.95 12.23 -2.98
N LEU A 131 6.65 10.95 -2.76
CA LEU A 131 7.59 9.84 -2.98
C LEU A 131 8.00 9.75 -4.47
N ALA A 132 7.05 9.85 -5.38
CA ALA A 132 7.31 9.81 -6.82
C ALA A 132 8.11 11.04 -7.31
N MET A 133 7.86 12.22 -6.73
CA MET A 133 8.68 13.41 -6.97
C MET A 133 10.11 13.19 -6.49
N ALA A 134 10.29 12.63 -5.31
CA ALA A 134 11.62 12.34 -4.75
C ALA A 134 12.39 11.35 -5.64
N GLU A 135 11.75 10.27 -6.11
CA GLU A 135 12.33 9.34 -7.06
C GLU A 135 12.81 10.07 -8.31
N LYS A 136 11.94 10.85 -8.95
CA LYS A 136 12.27 11.58 -10.18
C LYS A 136 13.44 12.55 -10.00
N MET A 137 13.47 13.26 -8.87
CA MET A 137 14.56 14.20 -8.54
C MET A 137 15.88 13.46 -8.29
N LEU A 138 15.85 12.38 -7.53
CA LEU A 138 17.04 11.57 -7.24
C LEU A 138 17.56 10.87 -8.49
N ALA A 139 16.68 10.32 -9.32
CA ALA A 139 17.03 9.72 -10.60
C ALA A 139 17.72 10.74 -11.52
N ALA A 140 17.17 11.94 -11.64
CA ALA A 140 17.76 13.01 -12.43
C ALA A 140 19.15 13.43 -11.93
N ARG A 141 19.38 13.36 -10.61
CA ARG A 141 20.66 13.77 -10.00
C ARG A 141 21.73 12.68 -10.05
N TYR A 142 21.36 11.42 -9.85
CA TYR A 142 22.32 10.34 -9.62
C TYR A 142 22.42 9.31 -10.75
N ASN A 143 21.37 9.12 -11.55
CA ASN A 143 21.41 8.16 -12.65
C ASN A 143 22.31 8.65 -13.77
N LYS A 144 23.02 7.71 -14.39
CA LYS A 144 23.84 7.96 -15.58
C LYS A 144 23.49 6.92 -16.64
N LYS A 145 23.81 7.23 -17.89
CA LYS A 145 23.56 6.31 -19.00
C LYS A 145 24.18 4.93 -18.72
N GLY A 146 23.33 3.91 -18.67
CA GLY A 146 23.72 2.53 -18.36
C GLY A 146 23.87 2.21 -16.86
N PHE A 147 23.64 3.19 -15.96
CA PHE A 147 23.77 3.02 -14.51
C PHE A 147 22.58 3.67 -13.79
N PRO A 148 21.37 3.06 -13.85
CA PRO A 148 20.22 3.50 -13.08
C PRO A 148 20.39 3.05 -11.63
N VAL A 149 20.65 3.97 -10.71
CA VAL A 149 20.77 3.68 -9.27
C VAL A 149 19.52 4.02 -8.49
N VAL A 150 18.61 4.81 -9.09
CA VAL A 150 17.28 5.14 -8.56
C VAL A 150 16.26 4.86 -9.65
N ASP A 151 15.47 3.78 -9.51
CA ASP A 151 14.55 3.33 -10.56
C ASP A 151 13.35 2.59 -9.96
N HIS A 152 12.79 3.11 -8.86
CA HIS A 152 11.66 2.50 -8.19
C HIS A 152 10.32 3.16 -8.57
N TYR A 153 9.27 2.39 -8.47
CA TYR A 153 7.90 2.84 -8.62
C TYR A 153 7.26 3.16 -7.27
N THR A 154 6.23 3.97 -7.30
CA THR A 154 5.31 4.18 -6.17
C THR A 154 3.95 3.67 -6.58
N TYR A 155 3.48 2.63 -5.91
CA TYR A 155 2.16 2.04 -6.09
C TYR A 155 1.25 2.47 -4.95
N GLY A 156 -0.04 2.56 -5.22
CA GLY A 156 -1.01 2.85 -4.16
C GLY A 156 -2.41 2.37 -4.50
N ILE A 157 -3.23 2.33 -3.46
CA ILE A 157 -4.68 2.20 -3.57
C ILE A 157 -5.28 3.51 -3.07
N THR A 158 -6.25 4.02 -3.82
CA THR A 158 -7.08 5.17 -3.46
C THR A 158 -8.55 4.81 -3.58
N SER A 159 -9.43 5.59 -2.99
CA SER A 159 -10.87 5.32 -2.98
C SER A 159 -11.68 6.60 -3.25
N ASP A 160 -13.01 6.44 -3.37
CA ASP A 160 -13.91 7.56 -3.56
C ASP A 160 -13.75 8.63 -2.46
N GLY A 161 -13.72 8.21 -1.19
CA GLY A 161 -13.53 9.12 -0.06
C GLY A 161 -12.22 9.90 -0.12
N ASP A 162 -11.12 9.24 -0.50
CA ASP A 162 -9.83 9.93 -0.70
C ASP A 162 -9.93 11.02 -1.77
N GLN A 163 -10.58 10.72 -2.90
CA GLN A 163 -10.64 11.64 -4.04
C GLN A 163 -11.61 12.83 -3.81
N MET A 164 -12.46 12.75 -2.79
CA MET A 164 -13.28 13.88 -2.36
C MET A 164 -12.49 14.92 -1.54
N GLU A 165 -11.31 14.56 -1.05
CA GLU A 165 -10.45 15.47 -0.31
C GLU A 165 -9.70 16.42 -1.26
N GLY A 166 -9.71 17.72 -0.95
CA GLY A 166 -9.03 18.75 -1.75
C GLY A 166 -7.55 18.45 -1.95
N VAL A 167 -6.86 17.96 -0.90
CA VAL A 167 -5.44 17.61 -0.98
C VAL A 167 -5.14 16.51 -2.00
N ALA A 168 -6.02 15.52 -2.17
CA ALA A 168 -5.85 14.48 -3.17
C ALA A 168 -6.00 15.03 -4.59
N SER A 169 -7.02 15.85 -4.84
CA SER A 169 -7.28 16.50 -6.13
C SER A 169 -6.12 17.40 -6.56
N GLU A 170 -5.61 18.23 -5.63
CA GLU A 170 -4.47 19.11 -5.89
C GLU A 170 -3.18 18.30 -6.15
N ALA A 171 -2.93 17.25 -5.35
CA ALA A 171 -1.79 16.39 -5.55
C ALA A 171 -1.84 15.63 -6.89
N ALA A 172 -3.02 15.16 -7.29
CA ALA A 172 -3.23 14.50 -8.59
C ALA A 172 -2.94 15.44 -9.75
N SER A 173 -3.44 16.68 -9.67
CA SER A 173 -3.16 17.73 -10.65
C SER A 173 -1.66 18.02 -10.77
N LEU A 174 -0.98 18.14 -9.63
CA LEU A 174 0.48 18.32 -9.58
C LEU A 174 1.22 17.13 -10.21
N ALA A 175 0.84 15.90 -9.88
CA ALA A 175 1.45 14.70 -10.42
C ALA A 175 1.33 14.63 -11.95
N GLY A 176 0.15 14.97 -12.48
CA GLY A 176 -0.10 15.06 -13.92
C GLY A 176 0.76 16.15 -14.58
N THR A 177 0.84 17.33 -13.98
CA THR A 177 1.66 18.46 -14.49
C THR A 177 3.14 18.10 -14.51
N LEU A 178 3.63 17.39 -13.49
CA LEU A 178 5.04 16.97 -13.40
C LEU A 178 5.35 15.71 -14.24
N GLY A 179 4.34 15.05 -14.80
CA GLY A 179 4.51 13.81 -15.56
C GLY A 179 5.18 12.71 -14.74
N LEU A 180 4.61 12.39 -13.56
CA LEU A 180 5.14 11.37 -12.65
C LEU A 180 4.72 9.96 -13.11
N GLY A 181 5.32 9.47 -14.21
CA GLY A 181 4.93 8.21 -14.86
C GLY A 181 5.22 6.94 -14.06
N LYS A 182 5.96 7.02 -12.95
CA LYS A 182 6.20 5.91 -12.03
C LYS A 182 5.28 5.90 -10.81
N LEU A 183 4.31 6.81 -10.77
CA LEU A 183 3.23 6.81 -9.79
C LEU A 183 2.03 6.06 -10.35
N ILE A 184 1.66 4.96 -9.73
CA ILE A 184 0.59 4.07 -10.18
C ILE A 184 -0.44 3.92 -9.05
N PHE A 185 -1.65 4.39 -9.26
CA PHE A 185 -2.76 4.16 -8.34
C PHE A 185 -3.81 3.22 -8.92
N LEU A 186 -4.27 2.30 -8.10
CA LEU A 186 -5.51 1.58 -8.33
C LEU A 186 -6.63 2.26 -7.56
N TYR A 187 -7.76 2.46 -8.22
CA TYR A 187 -8.90 3.17 -7.69
C TYR A 187 -10.00 2.19 -7.28
N ASP A 188 -10.39 2.24 -6.02
CA ASP A 188 -11.51 1.50 -5.46
C ASP A 188 -12.80 2.33 -5.63
N ASP A 189 -13.49 2.11 -6.76
CA ASP A 189 -14.79 2.74 -7.06
C ASP A 189 -15.89 2.02 -6.29
N ASN A 190 -15.99 2.28 -5.01
CA ASN A 190 -16.93 1.64 -4.11
C ASN A 190 -18.19 2.47 -3.84
N LYS A 191 -18.23 3.71 -4.31
CA LYS A 191 -19.35 4.67 -4.22
C LYS A 191 -19.80 4.95 -2.79
N ILE A 192 -18.87 4.86 -1.85
CA ILE A 192 -19.11 5.12 -0.43
C ILE A 192 -18.00 5.96 0.16
N THR A 193 -18.37 6.86 1.06
CA THR A 193 -17.45 7.57 1.96
C THR A 193 -18.07 7.61 3.34
N ILE A 194 -17.24 7.58 4.38
CA ILE A 194 -17.66 7.62 5.77
C ILE A 194 -16.98 8.80 6.44
#